data_a90c362b7d27d860f8320e641edbbe36
#
_entry.id   a90c362b7d27d860f8320e641edbbe36
#
_cell.length_a   1.000
_cell.length_b   1.000
_cell.length_c   1.000
_cell.angle_alpha   90.00
_cell.angle_beta   90.00
_cell.angle_gamma   90.00
#
_symmetry.space_group_name_H-M   'P 1'
#
loop_
_entity.id
_entity.type
_entity.pdbx_description
1 polymer ?
#
loop_
_entity_poly.entity_id
_entity_poly.type
_entity_poly.pdbx_seq_one_letter_code
_entity_poly.pdbx_strand_id
1 'polypeptide(L)'
;PNQPRREFDETALQELADSIAEIGIIQPITLRKVSDNEYQIIAGERRYRASQRAGLKTIPAYIRTADDENMMEMALIENIQREDLNAVEIALAYQHLLDQYELTQERLSERIGKNRTTIANYLRLLKLPAPIQMALQNKQLDMGHARALISLGDPKLQVKIFEEIQEHGYSVRKVEEIVKSLSEGEA
;
A
#
# COMPACT_ATOMS: atom_id res chain seq x y z
N PRO A 1 -14.96 25.00 12.87
CA PRO A 1 -15.84 23.92 12.41
C PRO A 1 -15.39 22.61 13.04
N ASN A 2 -16.11 22.21 14.06
CA ASN A 2 -15.86 20.98 14.80
C ASN A 2 -16.17 19.79 13.89
N GLN A 3 -15.17 18.97 13.60
CA GLN A 3 -15.41 17.70 12.92
C GLN A 3 -15.88 16.66 13.97
N PRO A 4 -17.06 16.03 13.79
CA PRO A 4 -17.59 15.04 14.74
C PRO A 4 -16.64 13.87 15.02
N ARG A 5 -15.77 13.55 14.10
CA ARG A 5 -14.74 12.49 14.24
C ARG A 5 -13.70 12.79 15.32
N ARG A 6 -13.35 14.06 15.53
CA ARG A 6 -12.35 14.44 16.54
C ARG A 6 -12.87 14.31 17.97
N GLU A 7 -14.13 14.67 18.21
CA GLU A 7 -14.75 14.52 19.52
C GLU A 7 -14.94 13.05 19.90
N PHE A 8 -15.31 12.21 18.93
CA PHE A 8 -15.45 10.76 19.14
C PHE A 8 -14.09 10.11 19.47
N ASP A 9 -13.04 10.52 18.79
CA ASP A 9 -11.67 10.04 19.04
C ASP A 9 -11.14 10.49 20.40
N GLU A 10 -11.45 11.69 20.85
CA GLU A 10 -11.04 12.21 22.15
C GLU A 10 -11.74 11.47 23.32
N THR A 11 -13.04 11.21 23.21
CA THR A 11 -13.79 10.44 24.21
C THR A 11 -13.28 9.01 24.30
N ALA A 12 -13.09 8.35 23.15
CA ALA A 12 -12.55 6.99 23.08
C ALA A 12 -11.12 6.91 23.64
N LEU A 13 -10.31 7.94 23.40
CA LEU A 13 -8.96 8.02 23.93
C LEU A 13 -8.97 8.20 25.46
N GLN A 14 -9.88 9.00 26.00
CA GLN A 14 -10.02 9.18 27.44
C GLN A 14 -10.51 7.92 28.13
N GLU A 15 -11.44 7.19 27.54
CA GLU A 15 -11.90 5.89 28.06
C GLU A 15 -10.75 4.87 28.10
N LEU A 16 -9.93 4.85 27.07
CA LEU A 16 -8.74 4.00 27.03
C LEU A 16 -7.73 4.41 28.10
N ALA A 17 -7.51 5.71 28.29
CA ALA A 17 -6.62 6.24 29.35
C ALA A 17 -7.11 5.84 30.74
N ASP A 18 -8.41 5.91 31.01
CA ASP A 18 -9.01 5.51 32.28
C ASP A 18 -8.83 4.01 32.54
N SER A 19 -9.03 3.19 31.51
CA SER A 19 -8.77 1.75 31.59
C SER A 19 -7.31 1.44 31.86
N ILE A 20 -6.39 2.13 31.20
CA ILE A 20 -4.95 1.95 31.39
C ILE A 20 -4.50 2.39 32.78
N ALA A 21 -5.06 3.47 33.32
CA ALA A 21 -4.79 3.93 34.67
C ALA A 21 -5.20 2.90 35.73
N GLU A 22 -6.27 2.15 35.46
CA GLU A 22 -6.83 1.16 36.39
C GLU A 22 -6.12 -0.20 36.29
N ILE A 23 -5.90 -0.72 35.08
CA ILE A 23 -5.41 -2.09 34.83
C ILE A 23 -3.99 -2.14 34.25
N GLY A 24 -3.47 -1.04 33.73
CA GLY A 24 -2.21 -1.00 32.99
C GLY A 24 -2.38 -1.38 31.52
N ILE A 25 -1.28 -1.42 30.78
CA ILE A 25 -1.25 -1.84 29.39
C ILE A 25 -1.06 -3.36 29.30
N ILE A 26 -2.03 -4.06 28.72
CA ILE A 26 -2.00 -5.51 28.53
C ILE A 26 -1.18 -5.88 27.29
N GLN A 27 -1.32 -5.11 26.20
CA GLN A 27 -0.56 -5.32 24.96
C GLN A 27 0.57 -4.30 24.84
N PRO A 28 1.84 -4.72 24.71
CA PRO A 28 2.94 -3.81 24.46
C PRO A 28 2.76 -3.03 23.15
N ILE A 29 3.22 -1.80 23.12
CA ILE A 29 3.38 -1.06 21.86
C ILE A 29 4.61 -1.58 21.12
N THR A 30 4.70 -1.31 19.82
CA THR A 30 5.84 -1.71 19.02
C THR A 30 6.65 -0.48 18.62
N LEU A 31 7.93 -0.49 18.91
CA LEU A 31 8.87 0.58 18.61
C LEU A 31 9.95 0.10 17.66
N ARG A 32 10.46 1.03 16.86
CA ARG A 32 11.70 0.89 16.09
C ARG A 32 12.76 1.77 16.73
N LYS A 33 13.95 1.23 16.97
CA LYS A 33 15.08 2.02 17.42
C LYS A 33 15.66 2.83 16.27
N VAL A 34 15.67 4.15 16.39
CA VAL A 34 16.21 5.09 15.39
C VAL A 34 17.66 5.47 15.75
N SER A 35 17.92 5.72 17.03
CA SER A 35 19.24 6.01 17.57
C SER A 35 19.30 5.50 19.01
N ASP A 36 20.42 5.69 19.71
CA ASP A 36 20.61 5.14 21.06
C ASP A 36 19.53 5.56 22.06
N ASN A 37 18.96 6.75 21.90
CA ASN A 37 17.93 7.28 22.80
C ASN A 37 16.63 7.67 22.12
N GLU A 38 16.47 7.35 20.82
CA GLU A 38 15.29 7.70 20.06
C GLU A 38 14.60 6.47 19.49
N TYR A 39 13.29 6.45 19.64
CA TYR A 39 12.43 5.36 19.17
C TYR A 39 11.25 5.92 18.38
N GLN A 40 10.86 5.22 17.35
CA GLN A 40 9.69 5.51 16.54
C GLN A 40 8.59 4.50 16.84
N ILE A 41 7.35 4.96 17.02
CA ILE A 41 6.20 4.09 17.23
C ILE A 41 5.78 3.50 15.89
N ILE A 42 5.81 2.16 15.79
CA ILE A 42 5.33 1.41 14.63
C ILE A 42 3.86 1.04 14.81
N ALA A 43 3.48 0.58 15.99
CA ALA A 43 2.12 0.20 16.34
C ALA A 43 1.80 0.54 17.78
N GLY A 44 0.57 0.98 18.05
CA GLY A 44 0.11 1.32 19.39
C GLY A 44 0.12 2.81 19.71
N GLU A 45 0.00 3.69 18.72
CA GLU A 45 -0.05 5.16 18.91
C GLU A 45 -1.15 5.57 19.91
N ARG A 46 -2.35 5.00 19.82
CA ARG A 46 -3.45 5.29 20.75
C ARG A 46 -3.12 4.84 22.17
N ARG A 47 -2.52 3.67 22.33
CA ARG A 47 -2.07 3.17 23.65
C ARG A 47 -1.02 4.07 24.25
N TYR A 48 -0.09 4.56 23.45
CA TYR A 48 0.93 5.51 23.88
C TYR A 48 0.32 6.82 24.39
N ARG A 49 -0.58 7.43 23.61
CA ARG A 49 -1.26 8.66 23.98
C ARG A 49 -2.12 8.49 25.24
N ALA A 50 -2.85 7.38 25.32
CA ALA A 50 -3.66 7.05 26.49
C ALA A 50 -2.81 6.84 27.73
N SER A 51 -1.63 6.24 27.61
CA SER A 51 -0.68 6.06 28.70
C SER A 51 -0.15 7.38 29.24
N GLN A 52 0.11 8.34 28.36
CA GLN A 52 0.52 9.70 28.75
C GLN A 52 -0.59 10.39 29.53
N ARG A 53 -1.86 10.29 29.09
CA ARG A 53 -3.01 10.83 29.81
C ARG A 53 -3.23 10.16 31.17
N ALA A 54 -2.95 8.86 31.25
CA ALA A 54 -3.03 8.10 32.50
C ALA A 54 -1.90 8.41 33.48
N GLY A 55 -0.89 9.19 33.06
CA GLY A 55 0.22 9.58 33.92
C GLY A 55 1.26 8.49 34.16
N LEU A 56 1.30 7.46 33.29
CA LEU A 56 2.28 6.40 33.39
C LEU A 56 3.68 6.90 33.01
N LYS A 57 4.68 6.57 33.82
CA LYS A 57 6.08 6.93 33.56
C LYS A 57 6.75 5.97 32.60
N THR A 58 6.33 4.72 32.59
CA THR A 58 6.88 3.66 31.75
C THR A 58 5.75 2.77 31.24
N ILE A 59 5.92 2.25 30.03
CA ILE A 59 4.99 1.32 29.43
C ILE A 59 5.75 0.17 28.78
N PRO A 60 5.16 -1.04 28.74
CA PRO A 60 5.80 -2.16 28.05
C PRO A 60 5.82 -1.90 26.54
N ALA A 61 6.99 -2.14 25.94
CA ALA A 61 7.19 -1.98 24.51
C ALA A 61 8.03 -3.12 23.95
N TYR A 62 7.66 -3.59 22.76
CA TYR A 62 8.50 -4.47 21.96
C TYR A 62 9.36 -3.62 21.04
N ILE A 63 10.67 -3.75 21.12
CA ILE A 63 11.60 -2.98 20.30
C ILE A 63 12.05 -3.86 19.13
N ARG A 64 11.73 -3.44 17.92
CA ARG A 64 12.23 -4.09 16.70
C ARG A 64 13.62 -3.61 16.39
N THR A 65 14.51 -4.56 16.15
CA THR A 65 15.85 -4.29 15.64
C THR A 65 15.83 -4.23 14.10
N ALA A 66 16.91 -3.71 13.51
CA ALA A 66 17.08 -3.72 12.05
C ALA A 66 17.07 -5.16 11.49
N ASP A 67 17.60 -6.13 12.24
CA ASP A 67 17.59 -7.54 11.84
C ASP A 67 16.17 -8.12 11.81
N ASP A 68 15.35 -7.81 12.81
CA ASP A 68 13.95 -8.23 12.86
C ASP A 68 13.16 -7.65 11.67
N GLU A 69 13.40 -6.39 11.32
CA GLU A 69 12.77 -5.75 10.17
C GLU A 69 13.17 -6.39 8.85
N ASN A 70 14.46 -6.69 8.69
CA ASN A 70 14.96 -7.40 7.52
C ASN A 70 14.33 -8.79 7.39
N MET A 71 14.20 -9.53 8.48
CA MET A 71 13.55 -10.84 8.48
C MET A 71 12.07 -10.75 8.11
N MET A 72 11.34 -9.75 8.62
CA MET A 72 9.93 -9.53 8.25
C MET A 72 9.78 -9.12 6.80
N GLU A 73 10.64 -8.24 6.30
CA GLU A 73 10.67 -7.83 4.89
C GLU A 73 10.92 -9.04 3.98
N MET A 74 11.92 -9.86 4.30
CA MET A 74 12.23 -11.08 3.55
C MET A 74 11.07 -12.08 3.55
N ALA A 75 10.38 -12.23 4.67
CA ALA A 75 9.21 -13.10 4.78
C ALA A 75 8.06 -12.61 3.90
N LEU A 76 7.80 -11.30 3.85
CA LEU A 76 6.79 -10.71 2.99
C LEU A 76 7.12 -10.87 1.51
N ILE A 77 8.39 -10.66 1.13
CA ILE A 77 8.86 -10.88 -0.24
C ILE A 77 8.70 -12.34 -0.65
N GLU A 78 9.07 -13.27 0.21
CA GLU A 78 8.90 -14.70 -0.04
C GLU A 78 7.42 -15.07 -0.25
N ASN A 79 6.53 -14.50 0.57
CA ASN A 79 5.09 -14.71 0.46
C ASN A 79 4.53 -14.20 -0.88
N ILE A 80 4.97 -13.02 -1.34
CA ILE A 80 4.60 -12.47 -2.66
C ILE A 80 5.03 -13.40 -3.78
N GLN A 81 6.18 -14.03 -3.67
CA GLN A 81 6.71 -14.95 -4.69
C GLN A 81 6.02 -16.32 -4.69
N ARG A 82 5.46 -16.75 -3.56
CA ARG A 82 4.82 -18.06 -3.41
C ARG A 82 3.34 -18.09 -3.74
N GLU A 83 2.62 -17.01 -3.48
CA GLU A 83 1.18 -16.95 -3.70
C GLU A 83 0.87 -16.65 -5.17
N ASP A 84 -0.20 -17.27 -5.68
CA ASP A 84 -0.74 -16.94 -7.01
C ASP A 84 -1.54 -15.64 -6.93
N LEU A 85 -0.83 -14.53 -6.74
CA LEU A 85 -1.40 -13.21 -6.62
C LEU A 85 -1.77 -12.65 -8.01
N ASN A 86 -2.90 -11.94 -8.07
CA ASN A 86 -3.21 -11.15 -9.27
C ASN A 86 -2.33 -9.89 -9.35
N ALA A 87 -2.33 -9.24 -10.50
CA ALA A 87 -1.46 -8.08 -10.74
C ALA A 87 -1.70 -6.92 -9.77
N VAL A 88 -2.94 -6.67 -9.37
CA VAL A 88 -3.28 -5.60 -8.42
C VAL A 88 -2.82 -5.95 -7.01
N GLU A 89 -2.96 -7.20 -6.58
CA GLU A 89 -2.45 -7.67 -5.29
C GLU A 89 -0.92 -7.54 -5.20
N ILE A 90 -0.22 -7.88 -6.28
CA ILE A 90 1.23 -7.68 -6.37
C ILE A 90 1.58 -6.18 -6.27
N ALA A 91 0.86 -5.33 -6.98
CA ALA A 91 1.06 -3.87 -6.92
C ALA A 91 0.84 -3.31 -5.51
N LEU A 92 -0.21 -3.74 -4.83
CA LEU A 92 -0.51 -3.35 -3.44
C LEU A 92 0.58 -3.85 -2.48
N ALA A 93 1.07 -5.07 -2.67
CA ALA A 93 2.16 -5.61 -1.87
C ALA A 93 3.46 -4.83 -2.06
N TYR A 94 3.79 -4.44 -3.27
CA TYR A 94 4.95 -3.59 -3.56
C TYR A 94 4.81 -2.21 -2.91
N GLN A 95 3.63 -1.59 -3.02
CA GLN A 95 3.35 -0.30 -2.38
C GLN A 95 3.48 -0.40 -0.86
N HIS A 96 2.97 -1.46 -0.27
CA HIS A 96 3.10 -1.73 1.16
C HIS A 96 4.56 -1.85 1.61
N LEU A 97 5.38 -2.58 0.84
CA LEU A 97 6.81 -2.70 1.12
C LEU A 97 7.54 -1.36 1.05
N LEU A 98 7.23 -0.53 0.05
CA LEU A 98 7.82 0.80 -0.07
C LEU A 98 7.46 1.71 1.11
N ASP A 99 6.19 1.71 1.51
CA ASP A 99 5.69 2.57 2.59
C ASP A 99 6.14 2.10 3.97
N GLN A 100 6.06 0.81 4.22
CA GLN A 100 6.34 0.22 5.54
C GLN A 100 7.83 0.20 5.87
N TYR A 101 8.68 -0.03 4.89
CA TYR A 101 10.13 -0.20 5.07
C TYR A 101 10.95 0.95 4.49
N GLU A 102 10.30 2.02 4.06
CA GLU A 102 10.94 3.20 3.48
C GLU A 102 11.93 2.87 2.34
N LEU A 103 11.57 1.88 1.53
CA LEU A 103 12.38 1.45 0.42
C LEU A 103 12.17 2.35 -0.81
N THR A 104 13.21 2.52 -1.59
CA THR A 104 13.09 3.06 -2.94
C THR A 104 12.68 1.96 -3.90
N GLN A 105 12.11 2.32 -5.06
CA GLN A 105 11.78 1.34 -6.11
C GLN A 105 13.02 0.57 -6.57
N GLU A 106 14.16 1.22 -6.64
CA GLU A 106 15.44 0.63 -7.00
C GLU A 106 15.86 -0.45 -5.99
N ARG A 107 15.79 -0.12 -4.69
CA ARG A 107 16.12 -1.06 -3.63
C ARG A 107 15.18 -2.26 -3.61
N LEU A 108 13.89 -2.03 -3.82
CA LEU A 108 12.89 -3.09 -3.93
C LEU A 108 13.17 -3.99 -5.13
N SER A 109 13.55 -3.42 -6.28
CA SER A 109 13.90 -4.19 -7.49
C SER A 109 15.07 -5.13 -7.25
N GLU A 110 16.10 -4.67 -6.55
CA GLU A 110 17.25 -5.50 -6.17
C GLU A 110 16.83 -6.67 -5.27
N ARG A 111 16.00 -6.40 -4.26
CA ARG A 111 15.53 -7.39 -3.29
C ARG A 111 14.64 -8.46 -3.89
N ILE A 112 13.77 -8.09 -4.83
CA ILE A 112 12.82 -9.01 -5.47
C ILE A 112 13.45 -9.73 -6.67
N GLY A 113 14.54 -9.20 -7.22
CA GLY A 113 15.15 -9.74 -8.42
C GLY A 113 14.39 -9.40 -9.71
N LYS A 114 13.62 -8.32 -9.70
CA LYS A 114 12.94 -7.75 -10.86
C LYS A 114 13.56 -6.42 -11.22
N ASN A 115 13.46 -6.00 -12.49
CA ASN A 115 13.96 -4.69 -12.86
C ASN A 115 13.02 -3.56 -12.36
N ARG A 116 13.57 -2.37 -12.22
CA ARG A 116 12.84 -1.19 -11.74
C ARG A 116 11.61 -0.87 -12.59
N THR A 117 11.71 -1.05 -13.90
CA THR A 117 10.60 -0.81 -14.83
C THR A 117 9.41 -1.72 -14.54
N THR A 118 9.67 -2.98 -14.23
CA THR A 118 8.63 -3.94 -13.85
C THR A 118 7.89 -3.47 -12.60
N ILE A 119 8.61 -3.06 -11.57
CA ILE A 119 8.01 -2.54 -10.33
C ILE A 119 7.19 -1.28 -10.59
N ALA A 120 7.74 -0.33 -11.36
CA ALA A 120 7.04 0.89 -11.73
C ALA A 120 5.74 0.60 -12.50
N ASN A 121 5.73 -0.36 -13.40
CA ASN A 121 4.55 -0.77 -14.14
C ASN A 121 3.47 -1.34 -13.22
N TYR A 122 3.82 -2.18 -12.25
CA TYR A 122 2.86 -2.67 -11.25
C TYR A 122 2.28 -1.53 -10.42
N LEU A 123 3.11 -0.62 -9.93
CA LEU A 123 2.63 0.51 -9.12
C LEU A 123 1.69 1.44 -9.90
N ARG A 124 1.92 1.61 -11.20
CA ARG A 124 1.02 2.40 -12.06
C ARG A 124 -0.37 1.80 -12.18
N LEU A 125 -0.53 0.49 -12.00
CA LEU A 125 -1.85 -0.14 -11.99
C LEU A 125 -2.77 0.44 -10.92
N LEU A 126 -2.21 0.89 -9.80
CA LEU A 126 -2.97 1.47 -8.68
C LEU A 126 -3.56 2.85 -9.02
N LYS A 127 -3.12 3.46 -10.10
CA LYS A 127 -3.64 4.75 -10.61
C LYS A 127 -4.77 4.57 -11.61
N LEU A 128 -5.04 3.36 -12.07
CA LEU A 128 -6.14 3.08 -13.00
C LEU A 128 -7.49 3.21 -12.31
N PRO A 129 -8.55 3.58 -13.05
CA PRO A 129 -9.91 3.59 -12.53
C PRO A 129 -10.32 2.24 -11.93
N ALA A 130 -11.15 2.28 -10.90
CA ALA A 130 -11.57 1.09 -10.16
C ALA A 130 -12.14 -0.04 -11.02
N PRO A 131 -12.98 0.21 -12.04
CA PRO A 131 -13.49 -0.86 -12.91
C PRO A 131 -12.38 -1.65 -13.62
N ILE A 132 -11.31 -0.97 -14.03
CA ILE A 132 -10.17 -1.59 -14.70
C ILE A 132 -9.36 -2.42 -13.72
N GLN A 133 -9.14 -1.93 -12.51
CA GLN A 133 -8.48 -2.70 -11.46
C GLN A 133 -9.26 -3.96 -11.10
N MET A 134 -10.57 -3.87 -10.99
CA MET A 134 -11.43 -5.03 -10.74
C MET A 134 -11.35 -6.07 -11.85
N ALA A 135 -11.32 -5.64 -13.10
CA ALA A 135 -11.17 -6.55 -14.25
C ALA A 135 -9.81 -7.27 -14.23
N LEU A 136 -8.75 -6.60 -13.83
CA LEU A 136 -7.44 -7.22 -13.63
C LEU A 136 -7.46 -8.26 -12.51
N GLN A 137 -8.09 -7.95 -11.38
CA GLN A 137 -8.23 -8.88 -10.26
C GLN A 137 -9.01 -10.14 -10.65
N ASN A 138 -10.04 -9.99 -11.47
CA ASN A 138 -10.90 -11.09 -11.92
C ASN A 138 -10.36 -11.80 -13.17
N LYS A 139 -9.15 -11.48 -13.60
CA LYS A 139 -8.48 -12.04 -14.78
C LYS A 139 -9.29 -11.85 -16.09
N GLN A 140 -10.12 -10.83 -16.14
CA GLN A 140 -10.88 -10.41 -17.32
C GLN A 140 -10.07 -9.49 -18.24
N LEU A 141 -8.97 -8.99 -17.76
CA LEU A 141 -8.06 -8.09 -18.47
C LEU A 141 -6.62 -8.51 -18.18
N ASP A 142 -5.79 -8.52 -19.21
CA ASP A 142 -4.37 -8.85 -19.07
C ASP A 142 -3.53 -7.62 -18.68
N MET A 143 -2.36 -7.88 -18.11
CA MET A 143 -1.39 -6.84 -17.76
C MET A 143 -0.99 -5.98 -18.96
N GLY A 144 -0.89 -6.59 -20.15
CA GLY A 144 -0.61 -5.88 -21.40
C GLY A 144 -1.68 -4.86 -21.78
N HIS A 145 -2.95 -5.20 -21.63
CA HIS A 145 -4.06 -4.27 -21.82
C HIS A 145 -3.99 -3.10 -20.84
N ALA A 146 -3.73 -3.39 -19.57
CA ALA A 146 -3.63 -2.37 -18.54
C ALA A 146 -2.48 -1.40 -18.80
N ARG A 147 -1.32 -1.89 -19.22
CA ARG A 147 -0.18 -1.04 -19.60
C ARG A 147 -0.50 -0.11 -20.75
N ALA A 148 -1.19 -0.61 -21.76
CA ALA A 148 -1.63 0.22 -22.88
C ALA A 148 -2.58 1.34 -22.42
N LEU A 149 -3.54 1.02 -21.53
CA LEU A 149 -4.48 2.00 -20.96
C LEU A 149 -3.80 3.06 -20.10
N ILE A 150 -2.78 2.70 -19.35
CA ILE A 150 -2.01 3.63 -18.51
C ILE A 150 -1.44 4.78 -19.34
N SER A 151 -0.99 4.52 -20.56
CA SER A 151 -0.39 5.52 -21.43
C SER A 151 -1.36 6.59 -21.93
N LEU A 152 -2.67 6.39 -21.82
CA LEU A 152 -3.67 7.38 -22.20
C LEU A 152 -3.73 8.58 -21.26
N GLY A 153 -3.49 8.41 -19.98
CA GLY A 153 -3.49 9.48 -19.00
C GLY A 153 -4.86 10.02 -18.58
N ASP A 154 -5.87 9.99 -19.45
CA ASP A 154 -7.23 10.47 -19.15
C ASP A 154 -8.09 9.31 -18.60
N PRO A 155 -8.56 9.38 -17.34
CA PRO A 155 -9.38 8.34 -16.74
C PRO A 155 -10.68 8.02 -17.51
N LYS A 156 -11.33 9.03 -18.05
CA LYS A 156 -12.57 8.85 -18.83
C LYS A 156 -12.32 8.08 -20.13
N LEU A 157 -11.23 8.40 -20.80
CA LEU A 157 -10.84 7.72 -22.03
C LEU A 157 -10.38 6.29 -21.73
N GLN A 158 -9.68 6.07 -20.64
CA GLN A 158 -9.29 4.74 -20.17
C GLN A 158 -10.49 3.84 -19.95
N VAL A 159 -11.54 4.32 -19.28
CA VAL A 159 -12.77 3.58 -19.03
C VAL A 159 -13.49 3.29 -20.35
N LYS A 160 -13.56 4.27 -21.24
CA LYS A 160 -14.20 4.09 -22.56
C LYS A 160 -13.54 2.98 -23.39
N ILE A 161 -12.22 3.00 -23.48
CA ILE A 161 -11.48 1.94 -24.19
C ILE A 161 -11.62 0.60 -23.49
N PHE A 162 -11.60 0.60 -22.17
CA PHE A 162 -11.86 -0.61 -21.38
C PHE A 162 -13.22 -1.24 -21.69
N GLU A 163 -14.28 -0.44 -21.78
CA GLU A 163 -15.62 -0.91 -22.16
C GLU A 163 -15.62 -1.53 -23.57
N GLU A 164 -14.91 -0.92 -24.52
CA GLU A 164 -14.75 -1.47 -25.86
C GLU A 164 -13.99 -2.82 -25.87
N ILE A 165 -12.97 -2.95 -25.03
CA ILE A 165 -12.25 -4.23 -24.84
C ILE A 165 -13.20 -5.30 -24.33
N GLN A 166 -14.04 -4.97 -23.34
CA GLN A 166 -15.03 -5.89 -22.78
C GLN A 166 -16.07 -6.34 -23.84
N GLU A 167 -16.52 -5.40 -24.66
CA GLU A 167 -17.55 -5.67 -25.67
C GLU A 167 -17.02 -6.46 -26.86
N HIS A 168 -15.83 -6.12 -27.35
CA HIS A 168 -15.28 -6.66 -28.60
C HIS A 168 -14.18 -7.70 -28.42
N GLY A 169 -13.66 -7.87 -27.20
CA GLY A 169 -12.59 -8.82 -26.92
C GLY A 169 -11.26 -8.45 -27.59
N TYR A 170 -10.92 -7.17 -27.66
CA TYR A 170 -9.69 -6.72 -28.30
C TYR A 170 -8.44 -7.35 -27.70
N SER A 171 -7.51 -7.74 -28.58
CA SER A 171 -6.17 -8.18 -28.17
C SER A 171 -5.34 -7.02 -27.64
N VAL A 172 -4.29 -7.32 -26.89
CA VAL A 172 -3.33 -6.30 -26.41
C VAL A 172 -2.80 -5.46 -27.58
N ARG A 173 -2.43 -6.11 -28.69
CA ARG A 173 -1.94 -5.43 -29.89
C ARG A 173 -2.96 -4.45 -30.46
N LYS A 174 -4.24 -4.84 -30.50
CA LYS A 174 -5.32 -3.97 -30.99
C LYS A 174 -5.48 -2.74 -30.10
N VAL A 175 -5.43 -2.92 -28.80
CA VAL A 175 -5.51 -1.81 -27.83
C VAL A 175 -4.31 -0.87 -27.96
N GLU A 176 -3.12 -1.41 -28.13
CA GLU A 176 -1.91 -0.60 -28.38
C GLU A 176 -2.02 0.25 -29.65
N GLU A 177 -2.58 -0.32 -30.73
CA GLU A 177 -2.86 0.41 -31.97
C GLU A 177 -3.86 1.55 -31.77
N ILE A 178 -4.94 1.30 -31.03
CA ILE A 178 -5.96 2.31 -30.71
C ILE A 178 -5.35 3.44 -29.87
N VAL A 179 -4.61 3.12 -28.84
CA VAL A 179 -3.94 4.08 -27.95
C VAL A 179 -2.94 4.94 -28.74
N LYS A 180 -2.17 4.32 -29.61
CA LYS A 180 -1.24 5.03 -30.48
C LYS A 180 -1.95 6.00 -31.41
N SER A 181 -3.06 5.59 -32.04
CA SER A 181 -3.85 6.45 -32.90
C SER A 181 -4.40 7.68 -32.17
N LEU A 182 -4.86 7.51 -30.94
CA LEU A 182 -5.37 8.58 -30.10
C LEU A 182 -4.27 9.56 -29.70
N SER A 183 -3.08 9.07 -29.39
CA SER A 183 -1.92 9.91 -29.04
C SER A 183 -1.41 10.72 -30.23
N GLU A 184 -1.47 10.17 -31.44
CA GLU A 184 -1.05 10.86 -32.68
C GLU A 184 -2.11 11.82 -33.20
N GLY A 185 -3.39 11.64 -32.83
CA GLY A 185 -4.50 12.52 -33.21
C GLY A 185 -4.63 13.79 -32.39
N GLU A 186 -3.91 13.88 -31.28
CA GLU A 186 -3.84 15.07 -30.42
C GLU A 186 -2.67 16.01 -30.78
N ALA A 187 -1.90 15.72 -31.81
CA ALA A 187 -0.76 16.52 -32.26
C ALA A 187 -1.14 17.51 -33.38
#